data_52002f8c9a70796cf5732b20d671c1f3
#
_entry.id   52002f8c9a70796cf5732b20d671c1f3
#
_cell.length_a   1.000
_cell.length_b   1.000
_cell.length_c   1.000
_cell.angle_alpha   90.00
_cell.angle_beta   90.00
_cell.angle_gamma   90.00
#
_symmetry.space_group_name_H-M   'P 1'
#
loop_
_entity.id
_entity.type
_entity.pdbx_description
1 polymer ?
#
loop_
_entity_poly.entity_id
_entity_poly.type
_entity_poly.pdbx_seq_one_letter_code
_entity_poly.pdbx_strand_id
1 'polypeptide(L)'
;EEDFEQVVQTNLNGAFYMIKHTCRQFIKNRRGRIINISSVTGVMGNAGQANYASAKAGLIGLTKSVARELAGRNITCNAVAPGFVATDMTAAMPQKILESAVAQVPLGRMGTAEEIAQTVAFLCSDAAGYITGQVLCVDGGLSM
;
A
#
# COMPACT_ATOMS: atom_id res chain seq x y z
N GLU A 1 1.49 -20.05 -13.87
CA GLU A 1 2.33 -20.16 -12.66
C GLU A 1 3.40 -19.07 -12.66
N GLU A 2 4.21 -18.93 -13.71
CA GLU A 2 5.27 -17.92 -13.81
C GLU A 2 4.79 -16.49 -13.55
N ASP A 3 3.68 -16.07 -14.13
CA ASP A 3 3.12 -14.72 -13.91
C ASP A 3 2.74 -14.47 -12.45
N PHE A 4 2.23 -15.49 -11.77
CA PHE A 4 1.89 -15.40 -10.35
C PHE A 4 3.15 -15.23 -9.51
N GLU A 5 4.15 -16.05 -9.71
CA GLU A 5 5.42 -16.00 -8.98
C GLU A 5 6.15 -14.68 -9.20
N GLN A 6 6.21 -14.19 -10.43
CA GLN A 6 6.86 -12.92 -10.75
C GLN A 6 6.20 -11.74 -10.05
N VAL A 7 4.87 -11.68 -10.02
CA VAL A 7 4.13 -10.60 -9.35
C VAL A 7 4.34 -10.67 -7.83
N VAL A 8 4.31 -11.85 -7.22
CA VAL A 8 4.58 -12.03 -5.79
C VAL A 8 6.04 -11.68 -5.47
N GLN A 9 6.98 -12.12 -6.30
CA GLN A 9 8.40 -11.82 -6.13
C GLN A 9 8.66 -10.30 -6.12
N THR A 10 8.06 -9.59 -7.06
CA THR A 10 8.25 -8.14 -7.18
C THR A 10 7.52 -7.37 -6.08
N ASN A 11 6.23 -7.65 -5.88
CA ASN A 11 5.37 -6.80 -5.04
C ASN A 11 5.40 -7.16 -3.56
N LEU A 12 5.71 -8.41 -3.20
CA LEU A 12 5.75 -8.85 -1.80
C LEU A 12 7.17 -9.13 -1.33
N ASN A 13 7.90 -10.01 -2.02
CA ASN A 13 9.24 -10.37 -1.58
C ASN A 13 10.20 -9.18 -1.65
N GLY A 14 10.07 -8.33 -2.67
CA GLY A 14 10.85 -7.11 -2.80
C GLY A 14 10.69 -6.19 -1.56
N ALA A 15 9.46 -5.98 -1.10
CA ALA A 15 9.20 -5.19 0.10
C ALA A 15 9.81 -5.83 1.36
N PHE A 16 9.67 -7.15 1.51
CA PHE A 16 10.29 -7.89 2.60
C PHE A 16 11.82 -7.73 2.62
N TYR A 17 12.46 -7.84 1.46
CA TYR A 17 13.92 -7.67 1.36
C TYR A 17 14.36 -6.26 1.74
N MET A 18 13.64 -5.22 1.31
CA MET A 18 13.93 -3.85 1.70
C MET A 18 13.83 -3.66 3.21
N ILE A 19 12.77 -4.17 3.84
CA ILE A 19 12.58 -4.13 5.29
C ILE A 19 13.73 -4.88 5.99
N LYS A 20 14.03 -6.10 5.58
CA LYS A 20 15.10 -6.93 6.14
C LYS A 20 16.46 -6.23 6.15
N HIS A 21 16.81 -5.55 5.07
CA HIS A 21 18.10 -4.86 4.95
C HIS A 21 18.15 -3.51 5.66
N THR A 22 17.04 -2.84 5.86
CA THR A 22 16.98 -1.51 6.49
C THR A 22 16.65 -1.56 7.98
N CYS A 23 15.91 -2.57 8.45
CA CYS A 23 15.43 -2.64 9.83
C CYS A 23 16.56 -2.59 10.86
N ARG A 24 17.74 -3.17 10.58
CA ARG A 24 18.90 -3.13 11.48
C ARG A 24 19.34 -1.70 11.78
N GLN A 25 19.37 -0.84 10.79
CA GLN A 25 19.71 0.57 10.95
C GLN A 25 18.64 1.31 11.78
N PHE A 26 17.38 1.05 11.53
CA PHE A 26 16.26 1.63 12.29
C PHE A 26 16.30 1.20 13.76
N ILE A 27 16.57 -0.08 14.02
CA ILE A 27 16.70 -0.62 15.39
C ILE A 27 17.86 0.09 16.12
N LYS A 28 19.01 0.24 15.46
CA LYS A 28 20.19 0.92 16.03
C LYS A 28 19.86 2.38 16.37
N ASN A 29 19.17 3.07 15.50
CA ASN A 29 18.79 4.48 15.68
C ASN A 29 17.58 4.67 16.60
N ARG A 30 16.88 3.58 16.98
CA ARG A 30 15.60 3.62 17.72
C ARG A 30 14.59 4.58 17.10
N ARG A 31 14.58 4.66 15.79
CA ARG A 31 13.67 5.50 15.00
C ARG A 31 13.56 4.92 13.59
N GLY A 32 12.33 4.81 13.12
CA GLY A 32 12.05 4.39 11.73
C GLY A 32 10.57 4.54 11.42
N ARG A 33 10.31 4.75 10.13
CA ARG A 33 8.96 4.77 9.56
C ARG A 33 8.98 3.89 8.31
N ILE A 34 8.16 2.85 8.31
CA ILE A 34 8.01 1.92 7.20
C ILE A 34 6.61 2.08 6.66
N ILE A 35 6.48 2.43 5.39
CA ILE A 35 5.20 2.54 4.71
C ILE A 35 5.22 1.63 3.49
N ASN A 36 4.41 0.57 3.54
CA ASN A 36 4.22 -0.34 2.43
C ASN A 36 3.06 0.16 1.55
N ILE A 37 3.28 0.24 0.26
CA ILE A 37 2.23 0.62 -0.69
C ILE A 37 1.51 -0.65 -1.13
N SER A 38 0.34 -0.88 -0.52
CA SER A 38 -0.59 -1.94 -0.88
C SER A 38 -1.52 -1.48 -2.02
N SER A 39 -2.75 -1.89 -1.99
CA SER A 39 -3.80 -1.49 -2.94
C SER A 39 -5.16 -1.86 -2.34
N VAL A 40 -6.21 -1.17 -2.73
CA VAL A 40 -7.59 -1.62 -2.46
C VAL A 40 -7.84 -3.01 -3.04
N THR A 41 -7.18 -3.38 -4.14
CA THR A 41 -7.20 -4.75 -4.69
C THR A 41 -6.69 -5.78 -3.68
N GLY A 42 -5.72 -5.43 -2.84
CA GLY A 42 -5.25 -6.29 -1.74
C GLY A 42 -6.21 -6.33 -0.55
N VAL A 43 -7.09 -5.35 -0.42
CA VAL A 43 -8.10 -5.28 0.66
C VAL A 43 -9.35 -6.07 0.29
N MET A 44 -9.89 -5.84 -0.91
CA MET A 44 -11.20 -6.36 -1.33
C MET A 44 -11.13 -7.43 -2.43
N GLY A 45 -9.97 -7.65 -3.03
CA GLY A 45 -9.84 -8.49 -4.21
C GLY A 45 -10.26 -7.78 -5.49
N ASN A 46 -9.91 -8.37 -6.63
CA ASN A 46 -10.42 -7.95 -7.94
C ASN A 46 -10.37 -9.12 -8.91
N ALA A 47 -11.45 -9.34 -9.66
CA ALA A 47 -11.52 -10.40 -10.67
C ALA A 47 -10.40 -10.25 -11.71
N GLY A 48 -9.74 -11.35 -12.04
CA GLY A 48 -8.62 -11.38 -13.00
C GLY A 48 -7.27 -10.90 -12.45
N GLN A 49 -7.17 -10.53 -11.16
CA GLN A 49 -5.95 -10.04 -10.53
C GLN A 49 -5.54 -10.86 -9.30
N ALA A 50 -5.76 -12.18 -9.31
CA ALA A 50 -5.47 -13.03 -8.16
C ALA A 50 -4.00 -12.95 -7.70
N ASN A 51 -3.04 -12.87 -8.63
CA ASN A 51 -1.62 -12.69 -8.34
C ASN A 51 -1.33 -11.34 -7.64
N TYR A 52 -1.81 -10.26 -8.20
CA TYR A 52 -1.63 -8.90 -7.66
C TYR A 52 -2.36 -8.73 -6.33
N ALA A 53 -3.62 -9.17 -6.24
CA ALA A 53 -4.40 -9.14 -5.01
C ALA A 53 -3.71 -9.91 -3.88
N SER A 54 -3.22 -11.12 -4.16
CA SER A 54 -2.49 -11.94 -3.18
C SER A 54 -1.22 -11.26 -2.69
N ALA A 55 -0.42 -10.70 -3.59
CA ALA A 55 0.80 -9.98 -3.23
C ALA A 55 0.51 -8.74 -2.39
N LYS A 56 -0.49 -7.94 -2.77
CA LYS A 56 -0.88 -6.72 -2.04
C LYS A 56 -1.58 -7.00 -0.71
N ALA A 57 -2.33 -8.10 -0.59
CA ALA A 57 -2.84 -8.60 0.68
C ALA A 57 -1.70 -9.13 1.57
N GLY A 58 -0.72 -9.81 0.99
CA GLY A 58 0.49 -10.24 1.70
C GLY A 58 1.26 -9.07 2.34
N LEU A 59 1.32 -7.92 1.66
CA LEU A 59 1.91 -6.69 2.23
C LEU A 59 1.17 -6.21 3.48
N ILE A 60 -0.14 -6.39 3.57
CA ILE A 60 -0.92 -6.05 4.76
C ILE A 60 -0.51 -6.95 5.94
N GLY A 61 -0.41 -8.24 5.71
CA GLY A 61 0.08 -9.21 6.71
C GLY A 61 1.51 -8.90 7.16
N LEU A 62 2.40 -8.66 6.20
CA LEU A 62 3.79 -8.26 6.46
C LEU A 62 3.86 -6.98 7.31
N THR A 63 3.09 -5.96 6.96
CA THR A 63 3.01 -4.68 7.69
C THR A 63 2.66 -4.89 9.16
N LYS A 64 1.61 -5.68 9.43
CA LYS A 64 1.14 -5.95 10.80
C LYS A 64 2.16 -6.73 11.62
N SER A 65 2.82 -7.72 11.03
CA SER A 65 3.86 -8.51 11.68
C SER A 65 5.07 -7.66 12.03
N VAL A 66 5.59 -6.90 11.07
CA VAL A 66 6.74 -5.99 11.26
C VAL A 66 6.42 -4.90 12.28
N ALA A 67 5.21 -4.35 12.27
CA ALA A 67 4.77 -3.38 13.27
C ALA A 67 4.87 -3.95 14.69
N ARG A 68 4.42 -5.17 14.92
CA ARG A 68 4.51 -5.83 16.23
C ARG A 68 5.95 -6.10 16.66
N GLU A 69 6.79 -6.55 15.73
CA GLU A 69 8.19 -6.87 16.02
C GLU A 69 9.02 -5.63 16.38
N LEU A 70 8.76 -4.50 15.73
CA LEU A 70 9.61 -3.31 15.80
C LEU A 70 9.05 -2.19 16.69
N ALA A 71 7.82 -2.30 17.18
CA ALA A 71 7.18 -1.26 18.01
C ALA A 71 8.00 -0.88 19.24
N GLY A 72 8.57 -1.86 19.96
CA GLY A 72 9.42 -1.63 21.14
C GLY A 72 10.72 -0.86 20.85
N ARG A 73 11.02 -0.60 19.58
CA ARG A 73 12.20 0.15 19.12
C ARG A 73 11.83 1.53 18.56
N ASN A 74 10.59 1.99 18.81
CA ASN A 74 10.07 3.26 18.29
C ASN A 74 10.05 3.32 16.75
N ILE A 75 9.75 2.19 16.13
CA ILE A 75 9.62 2.05 14.67
C ILE A 75 8.15 1.74 14.37
N THR A 76 7.55 2.53 13.50
CA THR A 76 6.19 2.26 13.02
C THR A 76 6.23 1.61 11.64
N CYS A 77 5.26 0.74 11.38
CA CYS A 77 5.08 0.11 10.07
C CYS A 77 3.59 0.15 9.72
N ASN A 78 3.25 0.84 8.63
CA ASN A 78 1.89 0.99 8.15
C ASN A 78 1.79 0.68 6.66
N ALA A 79 0.60 0.42 6.17
CA ALA A 79 0.31 0.27 4.76
C ALA A 79 -0.60 1.40 4.28
N VAL A 80 -0.36 1.89 3.09
CA VAL A 80 -1.29 2.73 2.34
C VAL A 80 -1.87 1.87 1.22
N ALA A 81 -3.19 1.88 1.08
CA ALA A 81 -3.92 1.15 0.05
C ALA A 81 -4.61 2.16 -0.89
N PRO A 82 -3.93 2.58 -1.97
CA PRO A 82 -4.54 3.45 -2.96
C PRO A 82 -5.70 2.76 -3.67
N GLY A 83 -6.72 3.54 -3.99
CA GLY A 83 -7.79 3.16 -4.89
C GLY A 83 -7.43 3.44 -6.35
N PHE A 84 -8.40 3.96 -7.09
CA PHE A 84 -8.23 4.32 -8.49
C PHE A 84 -7.57 5.70 -8.61
N VAL A 85 -6.33 5.73 -9.06
CA VAL A 85 -5.47 6.93 -9.06
C VAL A 85 -5.09 7.30 -10.49
N ALA A 86 -5.16 8.60 -10.81
CA ALA A 86 -4.72 9.14 -12.08
C ALA A 86 -3.19 9.04 -12.19
N THR A 87 -2.73 8.24 -13.14
CA THR A 87 -1.31 7.99 -13.46
C THR A 87 -1.15 7.84 -14.96
N ASP A 88 0.09 7.80 -15.45
CA ASP A 88 0.36 7.53 -16.86
C ASP A 88 -0.27 6.20 -17.33
N MET A 89 -0.32 5.20 -16.44
CA MET A 89 -0.96 3.91 -16.74
C MET A 89 -2.47 4.06 -16.95
N THR A 90 -3.15 4.85 -16.12
CA THR A 90 -4.59 5.10 -16.27
C THR A 90 -4.90 6.00 -17.45
N ALA A 91 -4.01 6.94 -17.80
CA ALA A 91 -4.16 7.80 -18.97
C ALA A 91 -4.15 7.01 -20.29
N ALA A 92 -3.52 5.84 -20.32
CA ALA A 92 -3.49 4.95 -21.48
C ALA A 92 -4.72 4.03 -21.59
N MET A 93 -5.61 4.02 -20.60
CA MET A 93 -6.80 3.16 -20.59
C MET A 93 -7.91 3.74 -21.48
N PRO A 94 -8.74 2.87 -22.12
CA PRO A 94 -9.90 3.33 -22.86
C PRO A 94 -10.86 4.14 -21.98
N GLN A 95 -11.38 5.26 -22.51
CA GLN A 95 -12.28 6.19 -21.81
C GLN A 95 -13.46 5.48 -21.12
N LYS A 96 -14.08 4.52 -21.80
CA LYS A 96 -15.23 3.75 -21.27
C LYS A 96 -14.87 2.93 -20.04
N ILE A 97 -13.64 2.40 -19.98
CA ILE A 97 -13.16 1.64 -18.81
C ILE A 97 -12.91 2.58 -17.64
N LEU A 98 -12.31 3.75 -17.91
CA LEU A 98 -12.10 4.80 -16.90
C LEU A 98 -13.41 5.26 -16.29
N GLU A 99 -14.42 5.56 -17.12
CA GLU A 99 -15.74 5.99 -16.66
C GLU A 99 -16.41 4.91 -15.79
N SER A 100 -16.31 3.63 -16.19
CA SER A 100 -16.86 2.51 -15.41
C SER A 100 -16.16 2.36 -14.05
N ALA A 101 -14.86 2.56 -13.99
CA ALA A 101 -14.10 2.49 -12.76
C ALA A 101 -14.41 3.68 -11.84
N VAL A 102 -14.47 4.90 -12.37
CA VAL A 102 -14.85 6.10 -11.62
C VAL A 102 -16.27 6.01 -11.07
N ALA A 103 -17.20 5.40 -11.81
CA ALA A 103 -18.57 5.21 -11.35
C ALA A 103 -18.69 4.34 -10.07
N GLN A 104 -17.68 3.51 -9.79
CA GLN A 104 -17.63 2.71 -8.56
C GLN A 104 -17.07 3.48 -7.35
N VAL A 105 -16.43 4.61 -7.57
CA VAL A 105 -15.83 5.43 -6.50
C VAL A 105 -16.91 6.34 -5.89
N PRO A 106 -17.23 6.22 -4.60
CA PRO A 106 -18.25 7.07 -3.97
C PRO A 106 -17.99 8.57 -4.10
N LEU A 107 -16.73 9.02 -4.05
CA LEU A 107 -16.37 10.43 -4.30
C LEU A 107 -16.48 10.85 -5.78
N GLY A 108 -16.81 9.95 -6.70
CA GLY A 108 -17.11 10.23 -8.10
C GLY A 108 -15.91 10.68 -8.95
N ARG A 109 -14.70 10.45 -8.50
CA ARG A 109 -13.47 10.81 -9.23
C ARG A 109 -12.32 9.85 -8.92
N MET A 110 -11.31 9.87 -9.76
CA MET A 110 -10.00 9.30 -9.42
C MET A 110 -9.32 10.14 -8.33
N GLY A 111 -8.51 9.48 -7.49
CA GLY A 111 -7.53 10.16 -6.66
C GLY A 111 -6.35 10.69 -7.50
N THR A 112 -5.54 11.54 -6.92
CA THR A 112 -4.29 12.01 -7.52
C THR A 112 -3.09 11.35 -6.85
N ALA A 113 -1.97 11.26 -7.56
CA ALA A 113 -0.70 10.79 -6.98
C ALA A 113 -0.28 11.65 -5.78
N GLU A 114 -0.57 12.94 -5.82
CA GLU A 114 -0.32 13.90 -4.73
C GLU A 114 -1.10 13.54 -3.46
N GLU A 115 -2.38 13.16 -3.56
CA GLU A 115 -3.20 12.75 -2.41
C GLU A 115 -2.63 11.50 -1.73
N ILE A 116 -2.10 10.55 -2.52
CA ILE A 116 -1.40 9.38 -1.97
C ILE A 116 -0.09 9.80 -1.31
N ALA A 117 0.71 10.64 -1.97
CA ALA A 117 2.00 11.09 -1.45
C ALA A 117 1.86 11.87 -0.13
N GLN A 118 0.85 12.72 0.01
CA GLN A 118 0.57 13.46 1.25
C GLN A 118 0.23 12.50 2.41
N THR A 119 -0.53 11.45 2.16
CA THR A 119 -0.81 10.41 3.17
C THR A 119 0.46 9.69 3.61
N VAL A 120 1.32 9.33 2.66
CA VAL A 120 2.62 8.71 2.96
C VAL A 120 3.49 9.67 3.76
N ALA A 121 3.57 10.95 3.38
CA ALA A 121 4.33 11.97 4.08
C ALA A 121 3.85 12.16 5.54
N PHE A 122 2.52 12.18 5.74
CA PHE A 122 1.94 12.21 7.09
C PHE A 122 2.39 11.02 7.93
N LEU A 123 2.31 9.79 7.39
CA LEU A 123 2.72 8.59 8.11
C LEU A 123 4.24 8.54 8.40
N CYS A 124 5.05 9.23 7.60
CA CYS A 124 6.49 9.40 7.85
C CYS A 124 6.80 10.43 8.93
N SER A 125 5.87 11.31 9.27
CA SER A 125 6.07 12.41 10.22
C SER A 125 6.00 11.96 11.67
N ASP A 126 6.44 12.82 12.58
CA ASP A 126 6.32 12.61 14.04
C ASP A 126 4.86 12.68 14.51
N ALA A 127 3.98 13.39 13.79
CA ALA A 127 2.54 13.45 14.07
C ALA A 127 1.87 12.06 14.01
N ALA A 128 2.42 11.14 13.20
CA ALA A 128 1.95 9.75 13.11
C ALA A 128 2.70 8.78 14.05
N GLY A 129 3.41 9.29 15.03
CA GLY A 129 4.26 8.48 15.92
C GLY A 129 3.54 7.41 16.75
N TYR A 130 2.22 7.53 16.92
CA TYR A 130 1.38 6.56 17.64
C TYR A 130 0.53 5.69 16.70
N ILE A 131 0.77 5.79 15.39
CA ILE A 131 0.07 5.00 14.36
C ILE A 131 1.01 3.89 13.89
N THR A 132 0.67 2.63 14.13
CA THR A 132 1.43 1.48 13.64
C THR A 132 0.52 0.28 13.40
N GLY A 133 0.87 -0.57 12.45
CA GLY A 133 0.12 -1.76 12.06
C GLY A 133 -1.19 -1.47 11.32
N GLN A 134 -1.40 -0.22 10.86
CA GLN A 134 -2.62 0.21 10.21
C GLN A 134 -2.54 0.09 8.69
N VAL A 135 -3.70 -0.06 8.08
CA VAL A 135 -3.91 0.02 6.63
C VAL A 135 -4.80 1.22 6.36
N LEU A 136 -4.25 2.25 5.73
CA LEU A 136 -5.02 3.43 5.33
C LEU A 136 -5.43 3.29 3.87
N CYS A 137 -6.73 3.13 3.65
CA CYS A 137 -7.29 3.20 2.30
C CYS A 137 -7.39 4.67 1.88
N VAL A 138 -6.82 5.00 0.73
CA VAL A 138 -6.89 6.32 0.10
C VAL A 138 -7.52 6.11 -1.27
N ASP A 139 -8.85 5.97 -1.29
CA ASP A 139 -9.58 5.33 -2.36
C ASP A 139 -10.92 5.99 -2.72
N GLY A 140 -11.23 7.12 -2.10
CA GLY A 140 -12.52 7.80 -2.33
C GLY A 140 -13.73 7.01 -1.87
N GLY A 141 -13.55 6.05 -0.96
CA GLY A 141 -14.61 5.19 -0.42
C GLY A 141 -14.83 3.90 -1.20
N LEU A 142 -13.97 3.57 -2.16
CA LEU A 142 -14.13 2.39 -3.02
C LEU A 142 -14.18 1.06 -2.24
N SER A 143 -13.47 0.96 -1.12
CA SER A 143 -13.38 -0.25 -0.30
C SER A 143 -14.29 -0.28 0.93
N MET A 144 -15.27 0.64 0.99
CA MET A 144 -16.28 0.64 2.06
C MET A 144 -17.29 -0.49 1.90
#